data_35cd3047a98cc3acdfe3c1d3f2f02622
#
_entry.id   35cd3047a98cc3acdfe3c1d3f2f02622
#
_cell.length_a   1.000
_cell.length_b   1.000
_cell.length_c   1.000
_cell.angle_alpha   90.00
_cell.angle_beta   90.00
_cell.angle_gamma   90.00
#
_symmetry.space_group_name_H-M   'P 1'
#
loop_
_entity.id
_entity.type
_entity.pdbx_description
1 polymer ?
#
loop_
_entity_poly.entity_id
_entity_poly.type
_entity_poly.pdbx_seq_one_letter_code
_entity_poly.pdbx_strand_id
1 'polypeptide(L)'
;MFLYVFGIGLLMAQYTITGYDASAHMAEETRQASRTAAIGMVMSVVVSVIFGFFLLLAVTFAIPDTQGVIDAGGYAVTYIWETSLGATWAKILLTIVVLAQMFCLTASVTSASRMMYAFSRDRAVPGHRLWRRISSQRVPTYAVLAIGALAWLLMVPTLTNAVVGYLVGTSIAVIGLYIAFAIPVYLRWRAGDRFERGAWHLGERYRWIDPLAIAWIALICILFMLPIAPAGVPWDDAFDWNVVNYAPLTVGGAFLLFGGWYALSAKRWFKGPVRQGTDDELEQMEAELEAHSRPELRPS
;
A
#
# COMPACT_ATOMS: atom_id res chain seq x y z
N MET A 1 -11.72 19.85 -19.26
CA MET A 1 -12.28 19.63 -17.93
C MET A 1 -12.72 18.17 -17.70
N PHE A 2 -13.53 17.56 -18.57
CA PHE A 2 -14.03 16.18 -18.39
C PHE A 2 -12.92 15.14 -18.13
N LEU A 3 -11.86 15.07 -18.97
CA LEU A 3 -10.77 14.12 -18.81
C LEU A 3 -10.01 14.29 -17.48
N TYR A 4 -9.90 15.50 -16.99
CA TYR A 4 -9.28 15.79 -15.69
C TYR A 4 -10.13 15.23 -14.53
N VAL A 5 -11.43 15.55 -14.51
CA VAL A 5 -12.36 15.06 -13.49
C VAL A 5 -12.45 13.53 -13.53
N PHE A 6 -12.52 12.95 -14.73
CA PHE A 6 -12.50 11.50 -14.92
C PHE A 6 -11.19 10.88 -14.38
N GLY A 7 -10.03 11.49 -14.68
CA GLY A 7 -8.74 11.05 -14.17
C GLY A 7 -8.68 11.08 -12.64
N ILE A 8 -9.17 12.14 -12.00
CA ILE A 8 -9.27 12.21 -10.53
C ILE A 8 -10.23 11.15 -9.99
N GLY A 9 -11.36 10.91 -10.67
CA GLY A 9 -12.31 9.85 -10.29
C GLY A 9 -11.69 8.44 -10.29
N LEU A 10 -10.74 8.15 -11.18
CA LEU A 10 -10.02 6.87 -11.19
C LEU A 10 -9.21 6.60 -9.91
N LEU A 11 -8.82 7.66 -9.17
CA LEU A 11 -8.06 7.51 -7.94
C LEU A 11 -8.83 6.77 -6.84
N MET A 12 -10.16 6.89 -6.81
CA MET A 12 -11.02 6.15 -5.88
C MET A 12 -10.92 4.63 -6.14
N ALA A 13 -11.05 4.21 -7.40
CA ALA A 13 -10.92 2.80 -7.78
C ALA A 13 -9.49 2.28 -7.47
N GLN A 14 -8.48 3.10 -7.73
CA GLN A 14 -7.09 2.77 -7.48
C GLN A 14 -6.81 2.57 -5.98
N TYR A 15 -7.38 3.41 -5.12
CA TYR A 15 -7.25 3.25 -3.67
C TYR A 15 -7.91 1.96 -3.17
N THR A 16 -9.05 1.57 -3.74
CA THR A 16 -9.78 0.35 -3.38
C THR A 16 -8.94 -0.93 -3.53
N ILE A 17 -8.01 -0.96 -4.50
CA ILE A 17 -7.14 -2.11 -4.77
C ILE A 17 -5.76 -2.00 -4.11
N THR A 18 -5.46 -0.94 -3.35
CA THR A 18 -4.18 -0.77 -2.65
C THR A 18 -4.08 -1.73 -1.46
N GLY A 19 -2.85 -2.21 -1.16
CA GLY A 19 -2.58 -3.14 -0.05
C GLY A 19 -2.43 -4.60 -0.48
N TYR A 20 -2.40 -4.90 -1.78
CA TYR A 20 -2.14 -6.24 -2.31
C TYR A 20 -0.76 -6.79 -1.95
N ASP A 21 0.18 -5.92 -1.61
CA ASP A 21 1.55 -6.21 -1.17
C ASP A 21 1.62 -6.87 0.22
N ALA A 22 0.55 -6.86 1.01
CA ALA A 22 0.51 -7.51 2.33
C ALA A 22 0.95 -8.99 2.27
N SER A 23 0.59 -9.70 1.19
CA SER A 23 1.03 -11.07 0.95
C SER A 23 2.55 -11.20 0.80
N ALA A 24 3.22 -10.20 0.20
CA ALA A 24 4.68 -10.19 0.06
C ALA A 24 5.38 -9.95 1.41
N HIS A 25 4.84 -9.07 2.25
CA HIS A 25 5.38 -8.80 3.58
C HIS A 25 5.26 -9.99 4.54
N MET A 26 4.36 -10.93 4.24
CA MET A 26 4.18 -12.18 4.98
C MET A 26 4.93 -13.36 4.36
N ALA A 27 5.76 -13.14 3.34
CA ALA A 27 6.44 -14.21 2.61
C ALA A 27 7.35 -15.06 3.50
N GLU A 28 8.05 -14.47 4.47
CA GLU A 28 8.92 -15.19 5.42
C GLU A 28 8.13 -16.13 6.37
N GLU A 29 6.83 -15.95 6.52
CA GLU A 29 5.95 -16.77 7.35
C GLU A 29 5.06 -17.71 6.50
N THR A 30 5.20 -17.68 5.17
CA THR A 30 4.36 -18.41 4.22
C THR A 30 5.11 -19.60 3.61
N ARG A 31 4.49 -20.78 3.60
CA ARG A 31 5.04 -21.97 2.92
C ARG A 31 5.02 -21.76 1.40
N GLN A 32 6.10 -22.18 0.72
CA GLN A 32 6.27 -22.01 -0.73
C GLN A 32 6.05 -20.56 -1.18
N ALA A 33 6.60 -19.59 -0.44
CA ALA A 33 6.35 -18.15 -0.60
C ALA A 33 6.63 -17.65 -2.02
N SER A 34 7.63 -18.20 -2.71
CA SER A 34 8.00 -17.82 -4.09
C SER A 34 6.84 -17.94 -5.09
N ARG A 35 5.88 -18.83 -4.82
CA ARG A 35 4.68 -19.01 -5.65
C ARG A 35 3.43 -18.48 -4.95
N THR A 36 3.24 -18.82 -3.69
CA THR A 36 2.00 -18.54 -2.95
C THR A 36 1.83 -17.05 -2.69
N ALA A 37 2.90 -16.33 -2.33
CA ALA A 37 2.82 -14.88 -2.13
C ALA A 37 2.50 -14.14 -3.44
N ALA A 38 3.11 -14.53 -4.56
CA ALA A 38 2.84 -13.94 -5.87
C ALA A 38 1.38 -14.15 -6.31
N ILE A 39 0.86 -15.38 -6.16
CA ILE A 39 -0.54 -15.69 -6.46
C ILE A 39 -1.47 -14.92 -5.51
N GLY A 40 -1.13 -14.82 -4.22
CA GLY A 40 -1.88 -14.07 -3.22
C GLY A 40 -2.04 -12.59 -3.60
N MET A 41 -0.96 -11.94 -4.06
CA MET A 41 -1.03 -10.57 -4.56
C MET A 41 -1.98 -10.42 -5.75
N VAL A 42 -1.89 -11.31 -6.75
CA VAL A 42 -2.77 -11.26 -7.92
C VAL A 42 -4.22 -11.51 -7.53
N MET A 43 -4.48 -12.51 -6.69
CA MET A 43 -5.84 -12.86 -6.26
C MET A 43 -6.46 -11.76 -5.39
N SER A 44 -5.69 -11.10 -4.53
CA SER A 44 -6.21 -9.97 -3.74
C SER A 44 -6.69 -8.84 -4.63
N VAL A 45 -5.95 -8.50 -5.69
CA VAL A 45 -6.38 -7.49 -6.68
C VAL A 45 -7.63 -7.94 -7.42
N VAL A 46 -7.67 -9.18 -7.94
CA VAL A 46 -8.83 -9.70 -8.69
C VAL A 46 -10.11 -9.67 -7.84
N VAL A 47 -10.03 -10.18 -6.62
CA VAL A 47 -11.17 -10.22 -5.69
C VAL A 47 -11.61 -8.79 -5.33
N SER A 48 -10.67 -7.91 -4.99
CA SER A 48 -10.98 -6.52 -4.64
C SER A 48 -11.61 -5.75 -5.80
N VAL A 49 -11.16 -5.97 -7.04
CA VAL A 49 -11.75 -5.34 -8.22
C VAL A 49 -13.19 -5.80 -8.42
N ILE A 50 -13.47 -7.10 -8.32
CA ILE A 50 -14.82 -7.63 -8.51
C ILE A 50 -15.79 -7.07 -7.47
N PHE A 51 -15.48 -7.22 -6.18
CA PHE A 51 -16.36 -6.76 -5.11
C PHE A 51 -16.43 -5.23 -5.04
N GLY A 52 -15.30 -4.55 -5.22
CA GLY A 52 -15.25 -3.08 -5.25
C GLY A 52 -16.05 -2.49 -6.39
N PHE A 53 -16.04 -3.10 -7.59
CA PHE A 53 -16.84 -2.67 -8.72
C PHE A 53 -18.33 -2.76 -8.42
N PHE A 54 -18.81 -3.88 -7.88
CA PHE A 54 -20.22 -4.03 -7.50
C PHE A 54 -20.63 -3.06 -6.39
N LEU A 55 -19.77 -2.83 -5.40
CA LEU A 55 -20.02 -1.85 -4.34
C LEU A 55 -20.14 -0.44 -4.91
N LEU A 56 -19.20 -0.03 -5.77
CA LEU A 56 -19.24 1.30 -6.41
C LEU A 56 -20.50 1.46 -7.28
N LEU A 57 -20.87 0.43 -8.03
CA LEU A 57 -22.13 0.44 -8.79
C LEU A 57 -23.34 0.62 -7.87
N ALA A 58 -23.43 -0.16 -6.80
CA ALA A 58 -24.56 -0.07 -5.87
C ALA A 58 -24.67 1.33 -5.26
N VAL A 59 -23.55 1.92 -4.81
CA VAL A 59 -23.54 3.29 -4.28
C VAL A 59 -23.90 4.31 -5.35
N THR A 60 -23.39 4.15 -6.59
CA THR A 60 -23.69 5.07 -7.70
C THR A 60 -25.17 5.05 -8.09
N PHE A 61 -25.77 3.86 -8.17
CA PHE A 61 -27.21 3.74 -8.47
C PHE A 61 -28.12 4.20 -7.33
N ALA A 62 -27.60 4.26 -6.11
CA ALA A 62 -28.33 4.75 -4.94
C ALA A 62 -28.26 6.27 -4.76
N ILE A 63 -27.59 7.01 -5.63
CA ILE A 63 -27.51 8.48 -5.57
C ILE A 63 -28.90 9.08 -5.74
N PRO A 64 -29.45 9.77 -4.71
CA PRO A 64 -30.81 10.33 -4.79
C PRO A 64 -30.85 11.63 -5.61
N ASP A 65 -29.88 12.49 -5.39
CA ASP A 65 -29.66 13.72 -6.16
C ASP A 65 -28.17 14.08 -6.16
N THR A 66 -27.71 14.67 -7.25
CA THR A 66 -26.30 15.00 -7.46
C THR A 66 -25.86 16.19 -6.60
N GLN A 67 -26.73 17.18 -6.39
CA GLN A 67 -26.38 18.38 -5.66
C GLN A 67 -26.17 18.08 -4.17
N GLY A 68 -27.08 17.32 -3.56
CA GLY A 68 -26.94 16.91 -2.16
C GLY A 68 -25.68 16.08 -1.90
N VAL A 69 -25.28 15.23 -2.87
CA VAL A 69 -24.00 14.47 -2.78
C VAL A 69 -22.79 15.41 -2.84
N ILE A 70 -22.81 16.42 -3.71
CA ILE A 70 -21.72 17.41 -3.82
C ILE A 70 -21.63 18.24 -2.52
N ASP A 71 -22.77 18.69 -2.00
CA ASP A 71 -22.84 19.50 -0.78
C ASP A 71 -22.41 18.71 0.47
N ALA A 72 -22.66 17.40 0.48
CA ALA A 72 -22.20 16.50 1.56
C ALA A 72 -20.67 16.29 1.56
N GLY A 73 -19.98 16.56 0.47
CA GLY A 73 -18.51 16.53 0.36
C GLY A 73 -17.91 15.21 0.86
N GLY A 74 -17.08 15.25 1.89
CA GLY A 74 -16.43 14.06 2.49
C GLY A 74 -17.39 13.03 3.09
N TYR A 75 -18.67 13.39 3.30
CA TYR A 75 -19.72 12.52 3.84
C TYR A 75 -20.71 12.04 2.78
N ALA A 76 -20.36 12.16 1.51
CA ALA A 76 -21.24 11.82 0.37
C ALA A 76 -21.86 10.41 0.47
N VAL A 77 -21.06 9.41 0.82
CA VAL A 77 -21.56 8.01 0.95
C VAL A 77 -22.56 7.87 2.11
N THR A 78 -22.29 8.55 3.22
CA THR A 78 -23.22 8.57 4.37
C THR A 78 -24.55 9.21 3.98
N TYR A 79 -24.50 10.35 3.28
CA TYR A 79 -25.68 11.04 2.76
C TYR A 79 -26.52 10.14 1.83
N ILE A 80 -25.87 9.45 0.89
CA ILE A 80 -26.53 8.50 -0.03
C ILE A 80 -27.25 7.40 0.76
N TRP A 81 -26.58 6.80 1.76
CA TRP A 81 -27.20 5.72 2.54
C TRP A 81 -28.34 6.20 3.42
N GLU A 82 -28.20 7.34 4.08
CA GLU A 82 -29.27 7.90 4.93
C GLU A 82 -30.50 8.26 4.12
N THR A 83 -30.31 8.85 2.94
CA THR A 83 -31.41 9.29 2.08
C THR A 83 -32.09 8.12 1.37
N SER A 84 -31.33 7.12 0.92
CA SER A 84 -31.87 5.99 0.13
C SER A 84 -32.39 4.84 1.00
N LEU A 85 -31.77 4.55 2.15
CA LEU A 85 -32.05 3.39 2.98
C LEU A 85 -32.61 3.77 4.37
N GLY A 86 -32.52 5.04 4.74
CA GLY A 86 -32.88 5.54 6.07
C GLY A 86 -31.79 5.37 7.11
N ALA A 87 -31.93 6.14 8.20
CA ALA A 87 -30.88 6.28 9.23
C ALA A 87 -30.47 4.96 9.91
N THR A 88 -31.38 4.02 10.08
CA THR A 88 -31.08 2.73 10.73
C THR A 88 -30.12 1.89 9.90
N TRP A 89 -30.41 1.73 8.60
CA TRP A 89 -29.55 0.98 7.69
C TRP A 89 -28.21 1.67 7.44
N ALA A 90 -28.22 3.00 7.34
CA ALA A 90 -26.97 3.77 7.24
C ALA A 90 -26.05 3.52 8.43
N LYS A 91 -26.55 3.51 9.65
CA LYS A 91 -25.79 3.19 10.87
C LYS A 91 -25.23 1.76 10.86
N ILE A 92 -26.01 0.79 10.40
CA ILE A 92 -25.55 -0.60 10.27
C ILE A 92 -24.40 -0.69 9.27
N LEU A 93 -24.55 -0.10 8.09
CA LEU A 93 -23.51 -0.10 7.06
C LEU A 93 -22.25 0.62 7.54
N LEU A 94 -22.38 1.78 8.19
CA LEU A 94 -21.25 2.50 8.79
C LEU A 94 -20.53 1.66 9.86
N THR A 95 -21.28 0.91 10.66
CA THR A 95 -20.68 0.00 11.66
C THR A 95 -19.86 -1.09 10.96
N ILE A 96 -20.38 -1.68 9.88
CA ILE A 96 -19.65 -2.66 9.06
C ILE A 96 -18.36 -2.04 8.48
N VAL A 97 -18.44 -0.81 7.96
CA VAL A 97 -17.27 -0.09 7.44
C VAL A 97 -16.23 0.13 8.53
N VAL A 98 -16.63 0.56 9.73
CA VAL A 98 -15.69 0.74 10.87
C VAL A 98 -15.00 -0.58 11.23
N LEU A 99 -15.73 -1.68 11.32
CA LEU A 99 -15.16 -2.99 11.57
C LEU A 99 -14.18 -3.42 10.47
N ALA A 100 -14.55 -3.21 9.20
CA ALA A 100 -13.67 -3.49 8.06
C ALA A 100 -12.37 -2.66 8.11
N GLN A 101 -12.46 -1.39 8.50
CA GLN A 101 -11.28 -0.52 8.68
C GLN A 101 -10.38 -1.01 9.83
N MET A 102 -10.92 -1.57 10.91
CA MET A 102 -10.12 -2.17 11.99
C MET A 102 -9.33 -3.38 11.50
N PHE A 103 -9.91 -4.24 10.64
CA PHE A 103 -9.17 -5.34 10.02
C PHE A 103 -8.09 -4.82 9.05
N CYS A 104 -8.40 -3.79 8.26
CA CYS A 104 -7.43 -3.14 7.38
C CYS A 104 -6.25 -2.56 8.19
N LEU A 105 -6.52 -1.86 9.29
CA LEU A 105 -5.50 -1.34 10.20
C LEU A 105 -4.61 -2.47 10.74
N THR A 106 -5.21 -3.57 11.19
CA THR A 106 -4.47 -4.72 11.72
C THR A 106 -3.54 -5.31 10.65
N ALA A 107 -4.03 -5.49 9.42
CA ALA A 107 -3.23 -5.98 8.30
C ALA A 107 -2.08 -5.01 7.97
N SER A 108 -2.35 -3.71 7.94
CA SER A 108 -1.35 -2.68 7.64
C SER A 108 -0.24 -2.62 8.70
N VAL A 109 -0.60 -2.63 9.98
CA VAL A 109 0.38 -2.67 11.09
C VAL A 109 1.19 -3.96 11.06
N THR A 110 0.55 -5.08 10.74
CA THR A 110 1.22 -6.38 10.58
C THR A 110 2.28 -6.31 9.47
N SER A 111 1.91 -5.87 8.27
CA SER A 111 2.81 -5.75 7.12
C SER A 111 3.96 -4.77 7.40
N ALA A 112 3.65 -3.57 7.88
CA ALA A 112 4.65 -2.53 8.14
C ALA A 112 5.63 -2.93 9.26
N SER A 113 5.17 -3.61 10.30
CA SER A 113 6.04 -4.06 11.39
C SER A 113 7.01 -5.17 10.95
N ARG A 114 6.58 -6.05 10.05
CA ARG A 114 7.46 -7.07 9.45
C ARG A 114 8.48 -6.46 8.51
N MET A 115 8.08 -5.50 7.69
CA MET A 115 9.00 -4.74 6.86
C MET A 115 10.03 -4.00 7.72
N MET A 116 9.62 -3.33 8.80
CA MET A 116 10.53 -2.68 9.74
C MET A 116 11.48 -3.68 10.42
N TYR A 117 11.00 -4.86 10.78
CA TYR A 117 11.82 -5.95 11.30
C TYR A 117 12.87 -6.40 10.28
N ALA A 118 12.48 -6.68 9.02
CA ALA A 118 13.38 -7.10 7.95
C ALA A 118 14.47 -6.05 7.69
N PHE A 119 14.11 -4.78 7.54
CA PHE A 119 15.07 -3.69 7.39
C PHE A 119 16.01 -3.54 8.61
N SER A 120 15.51 -3.83 9.80
CA SER A 120 16.32 -3.79 11.02
C SER A 120 17.28 -4.97 11.11
N ARG A 121 16.89 -6.15 10.64
CA ARG A 121 17.74 -7.33 10.48
C ARG A 121 18.92 -7.00 9.54
N ASP A 122 18.63 -6.35 8.43
CA ASP A 122 19.60 -5.94 7.43
C ASP A 122 20.38 -4.69 7.82
N ARG A 123 20.13 -4.17 9.02
CA ARG A 123 20.75 -2.94 9.57
C ARG A 123 20.44 -1.68 8.77
N ALA A 124 19.39 -1.69 7.94
CA ALA A 124 19.04 -0.60 7.03
C ALA A 124 18.38 0.61 7.71
N VAL A 125 17.99 0.52 8.97
CA VAL A 125 17.32 1.61 9.70
C VAL A 125 18.03 1.98 11.01
N PRO A 126 17.96 3.25 11.43
CA PRO A 126 18.48 3.68 12.72
C PRO A 126 17.81 2.91 13.86
N GLY A 127 18.56 2.57 14.91
CA GLY A 127 18.00 1.82 16.05
C GLY A 127 17.67 0.36 15.75
N HIS A 128 18.20 -0.19 14.65
CA HIS A 128 17.96 -1.56 14.19
C HIS A 128 18.07 -2.62 15.29
N ARG A 129 18.93 -2.43 16.31
CA ARG A 129 19.09 -3.35 17.44
C ARG A 129 17.83 -3.47 18.30
N LEU A 130 17.01 -2.42 18.37
CA LEU A 130 15.75 -2.39 19.11
C LEU A 130 14.63 -3.03 18.28
N TRP A 131 14.48 -2.59 17.05
CA TRP A 131 13.35 -3.00 16.18
C TRP A 131 13.39 -4.46 15.75
N ARG A 132 14.60 -5.09 15.72
CA ARG A 132 14.78 -6.52 15.42
C ARG A 132 14.54 -7.46 16.61
N ARG A 133 14.18 -6.94 17.81
CA ARG A 133 13.90 -7.78 18.96
C ARG A 133 12.55 -8.47 18.78
N ILE A 134 12.56 -9.78 18.99
CA ILE A 134 11.40 -10.65 18.92
C ILE A 134 11.00 -11.07 20.34
N SER A 135 9.69 -11.06 20.63
CA SER A 135 9.14 -11.58 21.88
C SER A 135 9.20 -13.12 21.93
N SER A 136 8.91 -13.71 23.10
CA SER A 136 8.75 -15.17 23.25
C SER A 136 7.67 -15.77 22.33
N GLN A 137 6.71 -14.95 21.90
CA GLN A 137 5.66 -15.32 20.95
C GLN A 137 6.06 -15.10 19.48
N ARG A 138 7.34 -14.85 19.19
CA ARG A 138 7.89 -14.58 17.86
C ARG A 138 7.31 -13.34 17.18
N VAL A 139 6.85 -12.34 17.94
CA VAL A 139 6.31 -11.08 17.42
C VAL A 139 7.33 -9.98 17.61
N PRO A 140 7.60 -9.11 16.60
CA PRO A 140 8.49 -7.96 16.70
C PRO A 140 7.79 -6.80 17.44
N THR A 141 7.54 -6.95 18.74
CA THR A 141 6.69 -6.06 19.55
C THR A 141 7.14 -4.60 19.47
N TYR A 142 8.44 -4.33 19.53
CA TYR A 142 8.94 -2.95 19.44
C TYR A 142 8.70 -2.33 18.06
N ALA A 143 8.79 -3.11 16.98
CA ALA A 143 8.44 -2.64 15.65
C ALA A 143 6.93 -2.35 15.52
N VAL A 144 6.08 -3.22 16.07
CA VAL A 144 4.61 -3.01 16.11
C VAL A 144 4.27 -1.72 16.84
N LEU A 145 4.83 -1.50 18.04
CA LEU A 145 4.59 -0.28 18.81
C LEU A 145 5.10 0.98 18.09
N ALA A 146 6.26 0.91 17.46
CA ALA A 146 6.82 2.02 16.71
C ALA A 146 5.95 2.37 15.49
N ILE A 147 5.51 1.37 14.73
CA ILE A 147 4.62 1.59 13.58
C ILE A 147 3.29 2.18 14.04
N GLY A 148 2.69 1.66 15.11
CA GLY A 148 1.47 2.22 15.69
C GLY A 148 1.64 3.67 16.14
N ALA A 149 2.72 4.00 16.83
CA ALA A 149 3.03 5.38 17.26
C ALA A 149 3.27 6.32 16.06
N LEU A 150 4.00 5.88 15.04
CA LEU A 150 4.22 6.66 13.82
C LEU A 150 2.92 6.88 13.04
N ALA A 151 2.08 5.86 12.93
CA ALA A 151 0.77 5.98 12.28
C ALA A 151 -0.11 6.99 13.02
N TRP A 152 -0.14 6.94 14.37
CA TRP A 152 -0.87 7.92 15.18
C TRP A 152 -0.33 9.34 14.97
N LEU A 153 0.99 9.51 14.97
CA LEU A 153 1.64 10.81 14.75
C LEU A 153 1.30 11.38 13.35
N LEU A 154 1.28 10.55 12.31
CA LEU A 154 0.89 10.96 10.96
C LEU A 154 -0.57 11.39 10.86
N MET A 155 -1.43 10.93 11.77
CA MET A 155 -2.84 11.31 11.81
C MET A 155 -3.12 12.57 12.66
N VAL A 156 -2.12 13.12 13.38
CA VAL A 156 -2.29 14.35 14.18
C VAL A 156 -2.86 15.53 13.38
N PRO A 157 -2.45 15.77 12.11
CA PRO A 157 -3.05 16.83 11.30
C PRO A 157 -4.57 16.70 11.08
N THR A 158 -5.14 15.50 11.19
CA THR A 158 -6.59 15.30 11.10
C THR A 158 -7.37 15.95 12.23
N LEU A 159 -6.71 16.26 13.35
CA LEU A 159 -7.32 16.94 14.49
C LEU A 159 -7.66 18.41 14.17
N THR A 160 -6.94 19.02 13.21
CA THR A 160 -7.20 20.38 12.75
C THR A 160 -8.15 20.42 11.56
N ASN A 161 -7.94 19.51 10.59
CA ASN A 161 -8.80 19.34 9.43
C ASN A 161 -8.82 17.86 9.01
N ALA A 162 -9.91 17.16 9.36
CA ALA A 162 -10.04 15.73 9.14
C ALA A 162 -9.92 15.32 7.67
N VAL A 163 -10.49 16.11 6.75
CA VAL A 163 -10.48 15.81 5.31
C VAL A 163 -9.07 15.97 4.75
N VAL A 164 -8.41 17.10 5.04
CA VAL A 164 -7.04 17.36 4.57
C VAL A 164 -6.06 16.33 5.13
N GLY A 165 -6.12 16.06 6.43
CA GLY A 165 -5.23 15.08 7.06
C GLY A 165 -5.41 13.67 6.48
N TYR A 166 -6.65 13.26 6.23
CA TYR A 166 -6.96 11.98 5.59
C TYR A 166 -6.41 11.90 4.15
N LEU A 167 -6.67 12.91 3.32
CA LEU A 167 -6.20 12.96 1.94
C LEU A 167 -4.67 12.96 1.85
N VAL A 168 -4.00 13.71 2.72
CA VAL A 168 -2.53 13.74 2.79
C VAL A 168 -1.99 12.36 3.17
N GLY A 169 -2.50 11.76 4.22
CA GLY A 169 -2.04 10.45 4.69
C GLY A 169 -2.22 9.35 3.65
N THR A 170 -3.37 9.29 2.99
CA THR A 170 -3.67 8.31 1.94
C THR A 170 -2.83 8.53 0.68
N SER A 171 -2.64 9.77 0.24
CA SER A 171 -1.84 10.09 -0.94
C SER A 171 -0.37 9.74 -0.76
N ILE A 172 0.22 10.07 0.40
CA ILE A 172 1.61 9.71 0.72
C ILE A 172 1.79 8.20 0.70
N ALA A 173 0.88 7.46 1.33
CA ALA A 173 0.94 6.01 1.39
C ALA A 173 0.93 5.39 -0.01
N VAL A 174 -0.03 5.80 -0.87
CA VAL A 174 -0.16 5.26 -2.23
C VAL A 174 1.04 5.63 -3.10
N ILE A 175 1.43 6.91 -3.14
CA ILE A 175 2.56 7.34 -3.97
C ILE A 175 3.86 6.67 -3.51
N GLY A 176 4.11 6.60 -2.20
CA GLY A 176 5.30 5.96 -1.65
C GLY A 176 5.41 4.48 -2.00
N LEU A 177 4.33 3.73 -1.82
CA LEU A 177 4.26 2.31 -2.17
C LEU A 177 4.43 2.08 -3.67
N TYR A 178 3.76 2.86 -4.51
CA TYR A 178 3.84 2.69 -5.96
C TYR A 178 5.22 2.99 -6.51
N ILE A 179 5.90 4.01 -6.01
CA ILE A 179 7.29 4.27 -6.39
C ILE A 179 8.20 3.12 -5.92
N ALA A 180 8.00 2.61 -4.70
CA ALA A 180 8.75 1.47 -4.20
C ALA A 180 8.53 0.20 -5.06
N PHE A 181 7.32 -0.02 -5.59
CA PHE A 181 7.02 -1.15 -6.49
C PHE A 181 7.53 -0.92 -7.92
N ALA A 182 7.53 0.32 -8.41
CA ALA A 182 8.03 0.64 -9.74
C ALA A 182 9.53 0.35 -9.89
N ILE A 183 10.31 0.57 -8.83
CA ILE A 183 11.77 0.37 -8.86
C ILE A 183 12.17 -1.08 -9.21
N PRO A 184 11.72 -2.13 -8.49
CA PRO A 184 12.06 -3.50 -8.83
C PRO A 184 11.49 -3.93 -10.18
N VAL A 185 10.29 -3.48 -10.57
CA VAL A 185 9.72 -3.76 -11.89
C VAL A 185 10.59 -3.15 -13.00
N TYR A 186 11.04 -1.90 -12.82
CA TYR A 186 11.95 -1.25 -13.74
C TYR A 186 13.30 -1.98 -13.82
N LEU A 187 13.88 -2.37 -12.70
CA LEU A 187 15.15 -3.10 -12.65
C LEU A 187 15.01 -4.48 -13.31
N ARG A 188 13.89 -5.17 -13.10
CA ARG A 188 13.56 -6.42 -13.74
C ARG A 188 13.50 -6.26 -15.27
N TRP A 189 12.77 -5.26 -15.74
CA TRP A 189 12.67 -4.95 -17.17
C TRP A 189 14.04 -4.64 -17.78
N ARG A 190 14.85 -3.82 -17.10
CA ARG A 190 16.21 -3.46 -17.55
C ARG A 190 17.17 -4.65 -17.55
N ALA A 191 17.05 -5.58 -16.61
CA ALA A 191 17.89 -6.77 -16.54
C ALA A 191 17.63 -7.74 -17.71
N GLY A 192 16.41 -7.74 -18.25
CA GLY A 192 16.04 -8.57 -19.39
C GLY A 192 16.25 -10.06 -19.11
N ASP A 193 16.95 -10.72 -20.03
CA ASP A 193 17.20 -12.16 -19.95
C ASP A 193 18.27 -12.55 -18.90
N ARG A 194 18.97 -11.58 -18.31
CA ARG A 194 19.92 -11.82 -17.22
C ARG A 194 19.24 -12.01 -15.84
N PHE A 195 17.93 -11.76 -15.78
CA PHE A 195 17.19 -11.92 -14.53
C PHE A 195 16.86 -13.40 -14.31
N GLU A 196 17.24 -13.94 -13.16
CA GLU A 196 16.86 -15.28 -12.71
C GLU A 196 15.37 -15.33 -12.41
N ARG A 197 14.68 -16.25 -13.08
CA ARG A 197 13.21 -16.37 -12.96
C ARG A 197 12.88 -17.20 -11.73
N GLY A 198 11.98 -16.67 -10.88
CA GLY A 198 11.43 -17.43 -9.75
C GLY A 198 10.42 -18.49 -10.19
N ALA A 199 9.85 -19.20 -9.21
CA ALA A 199 8.86 -20.26 -9.43
C ALA A 199 7.58 -19.77 -10.13
N TRP A 200 7.21 -18.50 -9.93
CA TRP A 200 6.13 -17.82 -10.64
C TRP A 200 6.69 -16.66 -11.44
N HIS A 201 6.43 -16.62 -12.73
CA HIS A 201 6.95 -15.57 -13.62
C HIS A 201 6.03 -15.32 -14.81
N LEU A 202 6.14 -14.13 -15.41
CA LEU A 202 5.35 -13.70 -16.57
C LEU A 202 5.85 -14.30 -17.91
N GLY A 203 6.92 -15.08 -17.91
CA GLY A 203 7.58 -15.52 -19.14
C GLY A 203 8.08 -14.32 -19.95
N GLU A 204 7.92 -14.33 -21.27
CA GLU A 204 8.34 -13.24 -22.18
C GLU A 204 7.38 -12.02 -22.13
N ARG A 205 6.22 -12.16 -21.49
CA ARG A 205 5.22 -11.09 -21.40
C ARG A 205 5.72 -9.89 -20.59
N TYR A 206 6.74 -10.05 -19.75
CA TYR A 206 7.34 -8.95 -18.98
C TYR A 206 7.80 -7.79 -19.89
N ARG A 207 8.19 -8.08 -21.14
CA ARG A 207 8.72 -7.06 -22.08
C ARG A 207 7.74 -5.92 -22.35
N TRP A 208 6.44 -6.19 -22.26
CA TRP A 208 5.39 -5.19 -22.46
C TRP A 208 4.60 -4.90 -21.20
N ILE A 209 4.43 -5.87 -20.28
CA ILE A 209 3.70 -5.67 -19.01
C ILE A 209 4.47 -4.74 -18.08
N ASP A 210 5.79 -4.95 -17.90
CA ASP A 210 6.59 -4.12 -16.99
C ASP A 210 6.62 -2.64 -17.41
N PRO A 211 6.90 -2.26 -18.69
CA PRO A 211 6.80 -0.85 -19.10
C PRO A 211 5.40 -0.28 -18.95
N LEU A 212 4.35 -1.06 -19.24
CA LEU A 212 2.97 -0.64 -19.07
C LEU A 212 2.67 -0.36 -17.58
N ALA A 213 3.11 -1.23 -16.68
CA ALA A 213 2.95 -1.05 -15.24
C ALA A 213 3.69 0.21 -14.75
N ILE A 214 4.91 0.45 -15.20
CA ILE A 214 5.70 1.64 -14.87
C ILE A 214 5.00 2.92 -15.37
N ALA A 215 4.52 2.91 -16.63
CA ALA A 215 3.79 4.03 -17.19
C ALA A 215 2.49 4.32 -16.43
N TRP A 216 1.75 3.27 -16.05
CA TRP A 216 0.56 3.38 -15.23
C TRP A 216 0.87 3.98 -13.85
N ILE A 217 1.90 3.47 -13.15
CA ILE A 217 2.33 4.01 -11.85
C ILE A 217 2.70 5.49 -11.98
N ALA A 218 3.47 5.86 -13.00
CA ALA A 218 3.83 7.26 -13.23
C ALA A 218 2.58 8.14 -13.43
N LEU A 219 1.64 7.70 -14.25
CA LEU A 219 0.37 8.40 -14.48
C LEU A 219 -0.40 8.59 -13.16
N ILE A 220 -0.58 7.53 -12.39
CA ILE A 220 -1.33 7.59 -11.12
C ILE A 220 -0.63 8.49 -10.10
N CYS A 221 0.69 8.40 -9.96
CA CYS A 221 1.45 9.30 -9.08
C CYS A 221 1.28 10.76 -9.48
N ILE A 222 1.28 11.07 -10.78
CA ILE A 222 1.02 12.44 -11.29
C ILE A 222 -0.41 12.87 -10.91
N LEU A 223 -1.42 12.02 -11.15
CA LEU A 223 -2.80 12.33 -10.82
C LEU A 223 -3.01 12.61 -9.32
N PHE A 224 -2.36 11.83 -8.44
CA PHE A 224 -2.40 12.08 -6.99
C PHE A 224 -1.74 13.40 -6.56
N MET A 225 -0.83 13.93 -7.37
CA MET A 225 -0.15 15.21 -7.10
C MET A 225 -0.90 16.42 -7.65
N LEU A 226 -1.91 16.22 -8.51
CA LEU A 226 -2.67 17.32 -9.10
C LEU A 226 -3.67 17.93 -8.10
N PRO A 227 -4.05 19.20 -8.24
CA PRO A 227 -5.08 19.84 -7.43
C PRO A 227 -6.40 19.08 -7.52
N ILE A 228 -7.08 18.90 -6.40
CA ILE A 228 -8.38 18.19 -6.36
C ILE A 228 -9.53 19.16 -6.65
N ALA A 229 -9.37 20.43 -6.26
CA ALA A 229 -10.36 21.47 -6.46
C ALA A 229 -9.68 22.77 -6.97
N PRO A 230 -10.38 23.61 -7.74
CA PRO A 230 -9.85 24.90 -8.21
C PRO A 230 -9.35 25.78 -7.07
N ALA A 231 -10.10 25.90 -5.98
CA ALA A 231 -9.72 26.65 -4.79
C ALA A 231 -8.43 26.16 -4.09
N GLY A 232 -7.92 24.99 -4.45
CA GLY A 232 -6.62 24.48 -3.96
C GLY A 232 -5.42 24.99 -4.74
N VAL A 233 -5.62 25.88 -5.73
CA VAL A 233 -4.56 26.40 -6.60
C VAL A 233 -4.23 27.84 -6.19
N PRO A 234 -2.96 28.19 -5.87
CA PRO A 234 -2.60 29.50 -5.31
C PRO A 234 -2.95 30.74 -6.15
N TRP A 235 -3.25 30.57 -7.43
CA TRP A 235 -3.64 31.67 -8.34
C TRP A 235 -5.15 31.70 -8.66
N ASP A 236 -5.95 30.92 -7.91
CA ASP A 236 -7.41 31.00 -7.98
C ASP A 236 -7.91 32.09 -7.01
N ASP A 237 -8.89 32.90 -7.46
CA ASP A 237 -9.45 33.97 -6.63
C ASP A 237 -10.15 33.49 -5.36
N ALA A 238 -10.61 32.24 -5.36
CA ALA A 238 -11.25 31.55 -4.22
C ALA A 238 -10.26 30.66 -3.44
N PHE A 239 -8.95 30.94 -3.49
CA PHE A 239 -7.92 30.12 -2.86
C PHE A 239 -8.19 29.85 -1.37
N ASP A 240 -8.20 28.56 -1.00
CA ASP A 240 -8.38 28.09 0.36
C ASP A 240 -7.31 27.04 0.72
N TRP A 241 -6.53 27.32 1.76
CA TRP A 241 -5.53 26.40 2.30
C TRP A 241 -6.11 25.03 2.72
N ASN A 242 -7.40 24.97 3.08
CA ASN A 242 -8.05 23.75 3.52
C ASN A 242 -8.36 22.76 2.39
N VAL A 243 -8.24 23.19 1.12
CA VAL A 243 -8.47 22.32 -0.05
C VAL A 243 -7.22 22.14 -0.91
N VAL A 244 -6.07 22.64 -0.45
CA VAL A 244 -4.77 22.43 -1.10
C VAL A 244 -4.38 20.96 -1.07
N ASN A 245 -3.92 20.43 -2.21
CA ASN A 245 -3.32 19.11 -2.23
C ASN A 245 -1.86 19.17 -1.72
N TYR A 246 -1.66 18.77 -0.48
CA TYR A 246 -0.33 18.73 0.15
C TYR A 246 0.50 17.49 -0.23
N ALA A 247 -0.01 16.55 -1.04
CA ALA A 247 0.72 15.36 -1.44
C ALA A 247 2.09 15.66 -2.10
N PRO A 248 2.23 16.62 -3.03
CA PRO A 248 3.54 16.95 -3.60
C PRO A 248 4.56 17.41 -2.56
N LEU A 249 4.14 18.24 -1.61
CA LEU A 249 5.00 18.78 -0.56
C LEU A 249 5.47 17.69 0.40
N THR A 250 4.56 16.82 0.83
CA THR A 250 4.82 15.75 1.79
C THR A 250 5.65 14.62 1.18
N VAL A 251 5.35 14.23 -0.06
CA VAL A 251 6.14 13.26 -0.83
C VAL A 251 7.54 13.81 -1.11
N GLY A 252 7.64 15.06 -1.58
CA GLY A 252 8.92 15.73 -1.80
C GLY A 252 9.74 15.82 -0.52
N GLY A 253 9.12 16.19 0.60
CA GLY A 253 9.74 16.22 1.93
C GLY A 253 10.26 14.86 2.36
N ALA A 254 9.49 13.79 2.17
CA ALA A 254 9.90 12.41 2.45
C ALA A 254 11.10 12.01 1.58
N PHE A 255 11.09 12.29 0.29
CA PHE A 255 12.23 12.02 -0.59
C PHE A 255 13.49 12.78 -0.19
N LEU A 256 13.37 14.05 0.18
CA LEU A 256 14.50 14.84 0.67
C LEU A 256 15.05 14.29 1.98
N LEU A 257 14.18 13.92 2.92
CA LEU A 257 14.57 13.38 4.22
C LEU A 257 15.27 12.03 4.07
N PHE A 258 14.60 11.05 3.47
CA PHE A 258 15.10 9.68 3.37
C PHE A 258 16.18 9.54 2.28
N GLY A 259 16.03 10.20 1.14
CA GLY A 259 17.04 10.24 0.09
C GLY A 259 18.29 10.98 0.52
N GLY A 260 18.12 12.12 1.20
CA GLY A 260 19.22 12.87 1.80
C GLY A 260 19.96 12.04 2.88
N TRP A 261 19.22 11.40 3.77
CA TRP A 261 19.81 10.49 4.75
C TRP A 261 20.58 9.34 4.10
N TYR A 262 20.01 8.71 3.07
CA TYR A 262 20.72 7.69 2.31
C TYR A 262 22.00 8.23 1.68
N ALA A 263 21.94 9.36 1.00
CA ALA A 263 23.06 9.96 0.31
C ALA A 263 24.20 10.39 1.27
N LEU A 264 23.84 10.93 2.43
CA LEU A 264 24.79 11.46 3.40
C LEU A 264 25.37 10.38 4.34
N SER A 265 24.58 9.38 4.69
CA SER A 265 24.91 8.39 5.71
C SER A 265 24.82 6.95 5.21
N ALA A 266 23.63 6.49 4.84
CA ALA A 266 23.33 5.08 4.69
C ALA A 266 24.18 4.39 3.60
N LYS A 267 24.43 5.03 2.47
CA LYS A 267 25.24 4.47 1.38
C LYS A 267 26.67 4.08 1.79
N ARG A 268 27.19 4.60 2.92
CA ARG A 268 28.55 4.32 3.38
C ARG A 268 28.65 3.00 4.14
N TRP A 269 27.58 2.55 4.75
CA TRP A 269 27.56 1.39 5.63
C TRP A 269 26.53 0.32 5.24
N PHE A 270 25.46 0.67 4.52
CA PHE A 270 24.48 -0.28 4.03
C PHE A 270 24.97 -0.99 2.78
N LYS A 271 25.13 -2.32 2.87
CA LYS A 271 25.67 -3.18 1.80
C LYS A 271 24.60 -4.02 1.11
N GLY A 272 23.33 -3.76 1.38
CA GLY A 272 22.22 -4.57 0.88
C GLY A 272 21.71 -5.60 1.92
N PRO A 273 20.73 -6.44 1.51
CA PRO A 273 20.16 -7.47 2.37
C PRO A 273 21.24 -8.46 2.87
N VAL A 274 21.15 -8.83 4.14
CA VAL A 274 22.02 -9.84 4.73
C VAL A 274 21.39 -11.20 4.48
N ARG A 275 22.02 -12.01 3.63
CA ARG A 275 21.65 -13.43 3.48
C ARG A 275 21.90 -14.17 4.79
N GLN A 276 20.91 -14.89 5.28
CA GLN A 276 21.04 -15.78 6.44
C GLN A 276 21.16 -17.22 5.90
N GLY A 277 22.31 -17.85 6.17
CA GLY A 277 22.64 -19.18 5.69
C GLY A 277 23.49 -19.19 4.41
N THR A 278 24.12 -20.30 4.17
CA THR A 278 24.77 -20.63 2.90
C THR A 278 23.71 -21.14 1.91
N ASP A 279 24.00 -21.07 0.62
CA ASP A 279 23.07 -21.55 -0.41
C ASP A 279 22.72 -23.05 -0.17
N ASP A 280 23.70 -23.87 0.28
CA ASP A 280 23.50 -25.28 0.62
C ASP A 280 22.57 -25.47 1.84
N GLU A 281 22.65 -24.63 2.86
CA GLU A 281 21.76 -24.67 4.04
C GLU A 281 20.32 -24.28 3.67
N LEU A 282 20.16 -23.32 2.76
CA LEU A 282 18.85 -22.89 2.26
C LEU A 282 18.21 -23.99 1.42
N GLU A 283 18.94 -24.63 0.52
CA GLU A 283 18.47 -25.76 -0.27
C GLU A 283 18.08 -26.96 0.62
N GLN A 284 18.86 -27.28 1.66
CA GLN A 284 18.51 -28.31 2.62
C GLN A 284 17.24 -27.98 3.40
N MET A 285 17.08 -26.74 3.86
CA MET A 285 15.87 -26.30 4.55
C MET A 285 14.64 -26.33 3.63
N GLU A 286 14.78 -25.93 2.37
CA GLU A 286 13.69 -26.01 1.38
C GLU A 286 13.32 -27.48 1.09
N ALA A 287 14.30 -28.36 0.93
CA ALA A 287 14.08 -29.80 0.74
C ALA A 287 13.39 -30.44 1.94
N GLU A 288 13.81 -30.10 3.16
CA GLU A 288 13.15 -30.57 4.40
C GLU A 288 11.71 -30.08 4.52
N LEU A 289 11.45 -28.81 4.16
CA LEU A 289 10.10 -28.24 4.17
C LEU A 289 9.21 -28.90 3.11
N GLU A 290 9.73 -29.19 1.93
CA GLU A 290 9.00 -29.93 0.89
C GLU A 290 8.70 -31.38 1.31
N ALA A 291 9.66 -32.08 1.91
CA ALA A 291 9.47 -33.41 2.44
C ALA A 291 8.42 -33.49 3.56
N HIS A 292 8.34 -32.44 4.41
CA HIS A 292 7.30 -32.35 5.44
C HIS A 292 5.93 -31.94 4.88
N SER A 293 5.89 -31.23 3.76
CA SER A 293 4.62 -30.82 3.12
C SER A 293 3.97 -31.92 2.28
N ARG A 294 4.72 -32.96 1.91
CA ARG A 294 4.26 -34.14 1.14
C ARG A 294 4.48 -35.44 1.94
N PRO A 295 3.60 -35.75 2.88
CA PRO A 295 3.75 -36.99 3.70
C PRO A 295 3.74 -38.27 2.86
N GLU A 296 3.25 -38.23 1.62
CA GLU A 296 3.19 -39.36 0.67
C GLU A 296 4.57 -39.73 0.09
N LEU A 297 5.59 -38.87 0.23
CA LEU A 297 6.96 -39.09 -0.28
C LEU A 297 7.95 -39.51 0.82
N ARG A 298 7.51 -39.90 1.99
CA ARG A 298 8.41 -40.45 3.02
C ARG A 298 8.95 -41.80 2.54
N PRO A 299 10.28 -41.95 2.38
CA PRO A 299 10.84 -43.29 2.16
C PRO A 299 10.50 -44.16 3.37
N SER A 300 9.91 -45.33 3.09
CA SER A 300 9.55 -46.36 4.03
C SER A 300 10.75 -46.96 4.75
#